data_aabd4f334f7824b9cd36e5c9027df562
#
_entry.id   aabd4f334f7824b9cd36e5c9027df562
#
_cell.length_a   1.000
_cell.length_b   1.000
_cell.length_c   1.000
_cell.angle_alpha   90.00
_cell.angle_beta   90.00
_cell.angle_gamma   90.00
#
_symmetry.space_group_name_H-M   'P 1'
#
loop_
_entity.id
_entity.type
_entity.pdbx_description
1 polymer ?
#
loop_
_entity_poly.entity_id
_entity_poly.type
_entity_poly.pdbx_seq_one_letter_code
_entity_poly.pdbx_strand_id
1 'polypeptide(L)'
;MAAVFMKFQDGSKPSIEQIKADWAAFRGPAQELELPSAPKQFLHYFEEDNRPQTKLDRNLEHGMAISLGRLREDSQYDYKFVGLSHNTLRGAAGGAVLLAELLCAKGYIEAK
;
A
#
# COMPACT_ATOMS: atom_id res chain seq x y z
N MET A 1 -3.96 -4.44 -10.61
CA MET A 1 -2.95 -5.40 -10.13
C MET A 1 -1.66 -5.19 -10.90
N ALA A 2 -0.54 -5.24 -10.22
CA ALA A 2 0.77 -5.03 -10.85
C ALA A 2 1.78 -6.04 -10.33
N ALA A 3 2.64 -6.54 -11.23
CA ALA A 3 3.82 -7.31 -10.85
C ALA A 3 4.99 -6.33 -10.72
N VAL A 4 5.68 -6.36 -9.60
CA VAL A 4 6.75 -5.42 -9.28
C VAL A 4 8.04 -6.17 -9.07
N PHE A 5 9.11 -5.65 -9.67
CA PHE A 5 10.47 -6.17 -9.53
C PHE A 5 11.32 -5.10 -8.83
N MET A 6 11.99 -5.46 -7.75
CA MET A 6 12.77 -4.53 -6.93
C MET A 6 14.25 -4.84 -6.99
N LYS A 7 15.07 -3.79 -7.04
CA LYS A 7 16.51 -3.89 -6.87
C LYS A 7 16.95 -2.78 -5.92
N PHE A 8 17.76 -3.14 -4.92
CA PHE A 8 18.26 -2.18 -3.95
C PHE A 8 19.51 -1.49 -4.48
N GLN A 9 19.49 -0.16 -4.46
CA GLN A 9 20.47 0.67 -5.12
C GLN A 9 21.85 0.63 -4.46
N ASP A 10 21.88 0.49 -3.15
CA ASP A 10 23.10 0.53 -2.34
C ASP A 10 23.76 -0.83 -2.16
N GLY A 11 23.27 -1.87 -2.86
CA GLY A 11 23.77 -3.23 -2.72
C GLY A 11 23.32 -3.95 -1.46
N SER A 12 22.61 -3.31 -0.55
CA SER A 12 21.99 -3.99 0.58
C SER A 12 20.79 -4.79 0.09
N LYS A 13 20.60 -5.97 0.68
CA LYS A 13 19.50 -6.85 0.34
C LYS A 13 18.82 -7.29 1.64
N PRO A 14 17.83 -6.53 2.13
CA PRO A 14 17.12 -6.93 3.35
C PRO A 14 16.44 -8.29 3.14
N SER A 15 16.27 -9.04 4.21
CA SER A 15 15.58 -10.33 4.15
C SER A 15 14.10 -10.16 3.81
N ILE A 16 13.48 -11.23 3.31
CA ILE A 16 12.03 -11.22 3.05
C ILE A 16 11.26 -10.90 4.34
N GLU A 17 11.65 -11.46 5.46
CA GLU A 17 11.02 -11.20 6.76
C GLU A 17 11.13 -9.73 7.16
N GLN A 18 12.27 -9.09 6.90
CA GLN A 18 12.44 -7.66 7.17
C GLN A 18 11.52 -6.82 6.30
N ILE A 19 11.42 -7.13 5.02
CA ILE A 19 10.53 -6.42 4.10
C ILE A 19 9.07 -6.55 4.55
N LYS A 20 8.64 -7.76 4.90
CA LYS A 20 7.28 -8.00 5.40
C LYS A 20 7.01 -7.20 6.69
N ALA A 21 7.97 -7.17 7.60
CA ALA A 21 7.86 -6.40 8.84
C ALA A 21 7.76 -4.90 8.57
N ASP A 22 8.55 -4.38 7.65
CA ASP A 22 8.53 -2.98 7.26
C ASP A 22 7.18 -2.61 6.63
N TRP A 23 6.64 -3.47 5.77
CA TRP A 23 5.32 -3.24 5.20
C TRP A 23 4.21 -3.25 6.25
N ALA A 24 4.27 -4.19 7.19
CA ALA A 24 3.26 -4.28 8.25
C ALA A 24 3.31 -3.06 9.19
N ALA A 25 4.50 -2.52 9.41
CA ALA A 25 4.71 -1.37 10.29
C ALA A 25 4.50 -0.03 9.59
N PHE A 26 4.35 -0.02 8.26
CA PHE A 26 4.26 1.22 7.50
C PHE A 26 3.06 2.05 7.92
N ARG A 27 3.31 3.32 8.25
CA ARG A 27 2.29 4.33 8.54
C ARG A 27 2.69 5.63 7.85
N GLY A 28 1.80 6.14 7.00
CA GLY A 28 1.99 7.44 6.37
C GLY A 28 1.30 8.55 7.18
N PRO A 29 1.41 9.81 6.73
CA PRO A 29 0.75 10.94 7.39
C PRO A 29 -0.76 10.74 7.56
N ALA A 30 -1.42 10.08 6.61
CA ALA A 30 -2.85 9.82 6.67
C ALA A 30 -3.23 8.91 7.85
N GLN A 31 -2.42 7.90 8.14
CA GLN A 31 -2.63 7.01 9.28
C GLN A 31 -2.31 7.71 10.60
N GLU A 32 -1.22 8.49 10.63
CA GLU A 32 -0.82 9.23 11.83
C GLU A 32 -1.86 10.27 12.25
N LEU A 33 -2.50 10.92 11.29
CA LEU A 33 -3.56 11.91 11.53
C LEU A 33 -4.95 11.30 11.65
N GLU A 34 -5.07 9.98 11.47
CA GLU A 34 -6.33 9.25 11.53
C GLU A 34 -7.42 9.92 10.67
N LEU A 35 -7.08 10.25 9.41
CA LEU A 35 -8.00 10.93 8.51
C LEU A 35 -9.21 10.05 8.18
N PRO A 36 -10.40 10.65 7.97
CA PRO A 36 -11.65 9.88 7.80
C PRO A 36 -11.62 8.86 6.68
N SER A 37 -11.00 9.17 5.53
CA SER A 37 -10.91 8.25 4.39
C SER A 37 -9.66 7.39 4.41
N ALA A 38 -8.78 7.52 5.41
CA ALA A 38 -7.56 6.74 5.48
C ALA A 38 -7.83 5.32 5.95
N PRO A 39 -7.19 4.31 5.34
CA PRO A 39 -7.19 2.97 5.90
C PRO A 39 -6.41 2.98 7.23
N LYS A 40 -6.83 2.18 8.18
CA LYS A 40 -6.11 2.04 9.45
C LYS A 40 -4.73 1.43 9.24
N GLN A 41 -4.67 0.42 8.39
CA GLN A 41 -3.43 -0.19 7.93
C GLN A 41 -3.38 -0.05 6.41
N PHE A 42 -2.34 0.60 5.89
CA PHE A 42 -2.26 0.90 4.46
C PHE A 42 -1.84 -0.31 3.63
N LEU A 43 -0.82 -1.04 4.07
CA LEU A 43 -0.30 -2.19 3.35
C LEU A 43 -0.68 -3.49 4.06
N HIS A 44 -1.27 -4.42 3.31
CA HIS A 44 -1.65 -5.75 3.80
C HIS A 44 -0.93 -6.81 2.98
N TYR A 45 -0.11 -7.62 3.62
CA TYR A 45 0.57 -8.73 2.97
C TYR A 45 -0.16 -10.05 3.21
N PHE A 46 -0.41 -10.79 2.15
CA PHE A 46 -1.03 -12.12 2.19
C PHE A 46 0.00 -13.21 1.96
N GLU A 47 0.05 -14.18 2.87
CA GLU A 47 1.00 -15.29 2.81
C GLU A 47 0.59 -16.35 1.77
N GLU A 48 -0.68 -16.42 1.41
CA GLU A 48 -1.19 -17.41 0.47
C GLU A 48 -0.67 -17.16 -0.94
N ASP A 49 -0.25 -18.22 -1.63
CA ASP A 49 0.33 -18.11 -2.97
C ASP A 49 -0.66 -17.62 -4.03
N ASN A 50 -1.95 -17.74 -3.77
CA ASN A 50 -3.01 -17.31 -4.69
C ASN A 50 -3.55 -15.89 -4.38
N ARG A 51 -2.89 -15.14 -3.52
CA ARG A 51 -3.30 -13.78 -3.16
C ARG A 51 -2.20 -12.77 -3.51
N PRO A 52 -2.49 -11.50 -3.84
CA PRO A 52 -3.83 -10.92 -3.82
C PRO A 52 -4.68 -11.31 -5.04
N GLN A 53 -5.99 -11.30 -4.86
CA GLN A 53 -6.96 -11.51 -5.93
C GLN A 53 -7.91 -10.31 -5.98
N THR A 54 -8.15 -9.77 -7.17
CA THR A 54 -8.98 -8.59 -7.36
C THR A 54 -10.36 -8.74 -6.70
N LYS A 55 -11.01 -9.87 -6.94
CA LYS A 55 -12.36 -10.10 -6.42
C LYS A 55 -12.42 -10.17 -4.90
N LEU A 56 -11.39 -10.73 -4.26
CA LEU A 56 -11.37 -10.95 -2.81
C LEU A 56 -10.82 -9.74 -2.05
N ASP A 57 -9.85 -9.03 -2.61
CA ASP A 57 -9.02 -8.10 -1.84
C ASP A 57 -9.20 -6.63 -2.21
N ARG A 58 -9.83 -6.32 -3.35
CA ARG A 58 -9.95 -4.94 -3.83
C ARG A 58 -10.69 -3.99 -2.87
N ASN A 59 -11.62 -4.53 -2.09
CA ASN A 59 -12.45 -3.72 -1.19
C ASN A 59 -11.92 -3.64 0.24
N LEU A 60 -10.69 -4.12 0.47
CA LEU A 60 -10.09 -4.09 1.79
C LEU A 60 -9.99 -2.64 2.30
N GLU A 61 -10.44 -2.43 3.54
CA GLU A 61 -10.55 -1.11 4.15
C GLU A 61 -11.28 -0.10 3.23
N HIS A 62 -12.45 -0.50 2.73
CA HIS A 62 -13.29 0.29 1.83
C HIS A 62 -12.60 0.64 0.49
N GLY A 63 -11.68 -0.21 0.05
CA GLY A 63 -10.95 0.00 -1.19
C GLY A 63 -9.76 0.95 -1.07
N MET A 64 -9.39 1.37 0.14
CA MET A 64 -8.31 2.33 0.36
C MET A 64 -6.98 1.70 0.73
N ALA A 65 -6.95 0.42 1.09
CA ALA A 65 -5.71 -0.31 1.37
C ALA A 65 -5.08 -0.87 0.10
N ILE A 66 -3.80 -1.17 0.18
CA ILE A 66 -3.04 -1.88 -0.85
C ILE A 66 -2.80 -3.30 -0.37
N SER A 67 -3.12 -4.27 -1.21
CA SER A 67 -2.87 -5.68 -0.94
C SER A 67 -1.60 -6.14 -1.64
N LEU A 68 -0.74 -6.84 -0.93
CA LEU A 68 0.55 -7.32 -1.42
C LEU A 68 0.61 -8.83 -1.22
N GLY A 69 1.32 -9.51 -2.11
CA GLY A 69 1.52 -10.94 -1.98
C GLY A 69 2.66 -11.45 -2.86
N ARG A 70 3.00 -12.71 -2.67
CA ARG A 70 3.98 -13.39 -3.49
C ARG A 70 5.35 -12.72 -3.50
N LEU A 71 5.79 -12.19 -2.36
CA LEU A 71 7.14 -11.67 -2.21
C LEU A 71 8.13 -12.84 -2.25
N ARG A 72 9.03 -12.83 -3.21
CA ARG A 72 10.00 -13.88 -3.43
C ARG A 72 11.24 -13.36 -4.13
N GLU A 73 12.31 -14.12 -4.09
CA GLU A 73 13.53 -13.78 -4.80
C GLU A 73 13.34 -13.81 -6.31
N ASP A 74 14.09 -12.96 -7.01
CA ASP A 74 14.11 -12.93 -8.47
C ASP A 74 15.53 -13.23 -8.99
N SER A 75 15.62 -13.78 -10.20
CA SER A 75 16.90 -14.16 -10.80
C SER A 75 17.70 -12.98 -11.36
N GLN A 76 17.03 -11.89 -11.72
CA GLN A 76 17.65 -10.70 -12.32
C GLN A 76 17.65 -9.49 -11.40
N TYR A 77 16.60 -9.35 -10.59
CA TYR A 77 16.47 -8.31 -9.59
C TYR A 77 16.61 -8.94 -8.21
N ASP A 78 16.48 -8.16 -7.15
CA ASP A 78 16.58 -8.72 -5.80
C ASP A 78 15.33 -9.48 -5.41
N TYR A 79 14.16 -8.87 -5.58
CA TYR A 79 12.87 -9.46 -5.23
C TYR A 79 11.80 -9.10 -6.24
N LYS A 80 10.72 -9.87 -6.22
CA LYS A 80 9.50 -9.59 -6.97
C LYS A 80 8.27 -9.87 -6.10
N PHE A 81 7.21 -9.13 -6.36
CA PHE A 81 5.94 -9.31 -5.65
C PHE A 81 4.79 -8.82 -6.51
N VAL A 82 3.57 -9.08 -6.05
CA VAL A 82 2.34 -8.63 -6.71
C VAL A 82 1.62 -7.65 -5.79
N GLY A 83 1.19 -6.52 -6.35
CA GLY A 83 0.42 -5.51 -5.65
C GLY A 83 -0.95 -5.31 -6.27
N LEU A 84 -1.95 -5.02 -5.45
CA LEU A 84 -3.31 -4.76 -5.88
C LEU A 84 -3.83 -3.48 -5.22
N SER A 85 -4.36 -2.58 -6.04
CA SER A 85 -5.02 -1.35 -5.60
C SER A 85 -6.35 -1.22 -6.30
N HIS A 86 -7.37 -0.68 -5.62
CA HIS A 86 -8.65 -0.39 -6.22
C HIS A 86 -8.53 0.84 -7.14
N ASN A 87 -8.83 0.69 -8.43
CA ASN A 87 -8.60 1.72 -9.43
C ASN A 87 -9.43 3.00 -9.19
N THR A 88 -10.70 2.85 -8.83
CA THR A 88 -11.62 3.98 -8.73
C THR A 88 -11.70 4.57 -7.33
N LEU A 89 -11.34 3.81 -6.31
CA LEU A 89 -11.30 4.30 -4.93
C LEU A 89 -9.89 4.78 -4.58
N ARG A 90 -8.96 3.90 -4.24
CA ARG A 90 -7.59 4.32 -3.87
C ARG A 90 -6.92 5.10 -5.01
N GLY A 91 -7.05 4.62 -6.22
CA GLY A 91 -6.37 5.18 -7.39
C GLY A 91 -7.03 6.41 -8.02
N ALA A 92 -8.21 6.80 -7.56
CA ALA A 92 -8.93 7.92 -8.12
C ALA A 92 -9.71 8.71 -7.05
N ALA A 93 -11.03 8.54 -6.98
CA ALA A 93 -11.91 9.39 -6.14
C ALA A 93 -11.54 9.33 -4.66
N GLY A 94 -11.34 8.14 -4.11
CA GLY A 94 -10.99 7.98 -2.70
C GLY A 94 -9.63 8.59 -2.37
N GLY A 95 -8.66 8.42 -3.25
CA GLY A 95 -7.34 9.03 -3.11
C GLY A 95 -7.40 10.55 -3.15
N ALA A 96 -8.22 11.12 -4.03
CA ALA A 96 -8.41 12.56 -4.12
C ALA A 96 -9.06 13.14 -2.86
N VAL A 97 -10.09 12.48 -2.35
CA VAL A 97 -10.74 12.89 -1.09
C VAL A 97 -9.75 12.81 0.07
N LEU A 98 -8.99 11.74 0.16
CA LEU A 98 -7.98 11.57 1.22
C LEU A 98 -6.92 12.68 1.16
N LEU A 99 -6.47 13.05 -0.05
CA LEU A 99 -5.53 14.15 -0.22
C LEU A 99 -6.11 15.46 0.26
N ALA A 100 -7.39 15.74 -0.05
CA ALA A 100 -8.06 16.95 0.43
C ALA A 100 -8.15 16.96 1.96
N GLU A 101 -8.48 15.83 2.58
CA GLU A 101 -8.49 15.69 4.05
C GLU A 101 -7.11 15.99 4.64
N LEU A 102 -6.05 15.49 4.03
CA LEU A 102 -4.68 15.74 4.48
C LEU A 102 -4.32 17.22 4.37
N LEU A 103 -4.68 17.88 3.27
CA LEU A 103 -4.42 19.30 3.07
C LEU A 103 -5.19 20.15 4.09
N CYS A 104 -6.43 19.77 4.42
CA CYS A 104 -7.20 20.43 5.49
C CYS A 104 -6.49 20.27 6.85
N ALA A 105 -6.05 19.05 7.17
CA ALA A 105 -5.39 18.77 8.44
C ALA A 105 -4.08 19.53 8.59
N LYS A 106 -3.39 19.78 7.48
CA LYS A 106 -2.13 20.53 7.46
C LYS A 106 -2.30 22.04 7.27
N GLY A 107 -3.54 22.54 7.19
CA GLY A 107 -3.82 23.96 7.10
C GLY A 107 -3.68 24.59 5.71
N TYR A 108 -3.53 23.78 4.66
CA TYR A 108 -3.47 24.31 3.29
C TYR A 108 -4.85 24.69 2.75
N ILE A 109 -5.90 24.03 3.24
CA ILE A 109 -7.30 24.29 2.85
C ILE A 109 -8.07 24.61 4.12
N GLU A 110 -8.87 25.68 4.09
CA GLU A 110 -9.73 26.09 5.20
C GLU A 110 -11.19 25.94 4.79
N ALA A 111 -12.00 25.46 5.75
CA ALA A 111 -13.47 25.40 5.56
C ALA A 111 -14.03 26.83 5.59
N LYS A 112 -14.93 27.12 4.66
CA LYS A 112 -15.63 28.41 4.62
C LYS A 112 -16.89 28.37 5.46
#